data_da34cf85a5b7adceaedaf895c4b0d0cd
#
_entry.id   da34cf85a5b7adceaedaf895c4b0d0cd
#
_cell.length_a   1.000
_cell.length_b   1.000
_cell.length_c   1.000
_cell.angle_alpha   90.00
_cell.angle_beta   90.00
_cell.angle_gamma   90.00
#
_symmetry.space_group_name_H-M   'P 1'
#
loop_
_entity.id
_entity.type
_entity.pdbx_description
1 polymer ?
#
loop_
_entity_poly.entity_id
_entity_poly.type
_entity_poly.pdbx_seq_one_letter_code
_entity_poly.pdbx_strand_id
1 'polypeptide(L)'
;MKERTKLKYELGLNRIKEKLSEMNLEIDTLNKSNPIEHIKYRLKSLDSIKNKLDRKNLEYKDESIEKNINDVIGARIVCPFLSDVNELIERLKSDPEIEIIGYKDYISNPKKNGYSSYHLIIRVPISIEGKIEYVNAELQIRTIIQDMLASLDHKISYKKNISYSPTTEESLKQITDKCNDLDRYFNKHYLAQSGKKKDTTLNEELFEETEYKKMMSKYETALNIVGSIIAQIDNSYKINEMYFKKANPIEHIKSRIKTPQRIISKVKEETDDISVESIENTISDIAGIRIVCSFLSDLEEIKNVLKNYLDLEIVKEKDYVTHPKANGYLGYHIIVNIPVLVDEKIEKVKVEIQVRTIAMDMWAIIERNLRPREITIEERERELHALADIRNEIDYKMESIIRETRQRDNKKALIKSPTKK
;
A
#
# COMPACT_ATOMS: atom_id res chain seq x y z
N MET A 1 9.54 -23.87 -16.11
CA MET A 1 9.91 -22.60 -16.78
C MET A 1 11.42 -22.55 -16.90
N LYS A 2 11.94 -22.37 -18.12
CA LYS A 2 13.38 -22.29 -18.40
C LYS A 2 13.98 -21.00 -17.83
N GLU A 3 15.27 -20.98 -17.57
CA GLU A 3 16.02 -19.80 -17.06
C GLU A 3 15.79 -18.55 -17.93
N ARG A 4 15.85 -18.71 -19.26
CA ARG A 4 15.63 -17.60 -20.21
C ARG A 4 14.22 -16.99 -20.09
N THR A 5 13.20 -17.82 -19.94
CA THR A 5 11.81 -17.36 -19.76
C THR A 5 11.63 -16.65 -18.41
N LYS A 6 12.31 -17.13 -17.36
CA LYS A 6 12.31 -16.45 -16.07
C LYS A 6 12.97 -15.07 -16.16
N LEU A 7 14.16 -14.99 -16.78
CA LEU A 7 14.87 -13.73 -17.03
C LEU A 7 14.01 -12.75 -17.83
N LYS A 8 13.30 -13.24 -18.86
CA LYS A 8 12.38 -12.44 -19.66
C LYS A 8 11.31 -11.73 -18.80
N TYR A 9 10.69 -12.45 -17.87
CA TYR A 9 9.68 -11.87 -16.98
C TYR A 9 10.28 -10.95 -15.92
N GLU A 10 11.48 -11.23 -15.42
CA GLU A 10 12.19 -10.35 -14.49
C GLU A 10 12.56 -9.01 -15.14
N LEU A 11 13.08 -9.03 -16.37
CA LEU A 11 13.36 -7.82 -17.16
C LEU A 11 12.07 -7.05 -17.46
N GLY A 12 10.99 -7.73 -17.82
CA GLY A 12 9.70 -7.10 -18.05
C GLY A 12 9.14 -6.44 -16.79
N LEU A 13 9.27 -7.07 -15.63
CA LEU A 13 8.87 -6.47 -14.36
C LEU A 13 9.67 -5.20 -14.06
N ASN A 14 10.98 -5.21 -14.30
CA ASN A 14 11.81 -4.03 -14.09
C ASN A 14 11.44 -2.89 -15.05
N ARG A 15 11.19 -3.19 -16.33
CA ARG A 15 10.73 -2.19 -17.31
C ARG A 15 9.40 -1.54 -16.88
N ILE A 16 8.46 -2.32 -16.35
CA ILE A 16 7.19 -1.79 -15.83
C ILE A 16 7.40 -0.93 -14.59
N LYS A 17 8.30 -1.33 -13.68
CA LYS A 17 8.65 -0.52 -12.52
C LYS A 17 9.22 0.83 -12.93
N GLU A 18 10.18 0.85 -13.84
CA GLU A 18 10.77 2.08 -14.38
C GLU A 18 9.69 2.97 -14.98
N LYS A 19 8.86 2.44 -15.88
CA LYS A 19 7.82 3.20 -16.56
C LYS A 19 6.79 3.80 -15.61
N LEU A 20 6.30 3.04 -14.64
CA LEU A 20 5.35 3.56 -13.65
C LEU A 20 6.01 4.55 -12.67
N SER A 21 7.32 4.41 -12.41
CA SER A 21 8.06 5.39 -11.61
C SER A 21 8.28 6.70 -12.36
N GLU A 22 8.61 6.66 -13.65
CA GLU A 22 8.71 7.82 -14.52
C GLU A 22 7.37 8.58 -14.56
N MET A 23 6.27 7.88 -14.82
CA MET A 23 4.91 8.46 -14.82
C MET A 23 4.56 9.11 -13.47
N ASN A 24 4.90 8.47 -12.36
CA ASN A 24 4.66 9.00 -11.03
C ASN A 24 5.46 10.28 -10.77
N LEU A 25 6.72 10.32 -11.21
CA LEU A 25 7.59 11.49 -11.09
C LEU A 25 7.09 12.66 -11.95
N GLU A 26 6.66 12.40 -13.20
CA GLU A 26 6.08 13.42 -14.06
C GLU A 26 4.83 14.07 -13.46
N ILE A 27 3.97 13.26 -12.82
CA ILE A 27 2.77 13.76 -12.13
C ILE A 27 3.16 14.67 -10.96
N ASP A 28 4.15 14.28 -10.17
CA ASP A 28 4.62 15.05 -9.02
C ASP A 28 5.25 16.38 -9.45
N THR A 29 6.03 16.39 -10.56
CA THR A 29 6.67 17.61 -11.09
C THR A 29 5.68 18.62 -11.67
N LEU A 30 4.53 18.15 -12.17
CA LEU A 30 3.46 19.03 -12.67
C LEU A 30 2.65 19.71 -11.56
N ASN A 31 3.04 19.58 -10.28
CA ASN A 31 2.33 20.12 -9.11
C ASN A 31 0.82 19.75 -9.08
N LYS A 32 0.46 18.65 -9.72
CA LYS A 32 -0.90 18.10 -9.69
C LYS A 32 -1.06 17.17 -8.49
N SER A 33 -2.27 17.01 -8.03
CA SER A 33 -2.60 15.95 -7.07
C SER A 33 -2.22 14.61 -7.70
N ASN A 34 -1.31 13.88 -7.07
CA ASN A 34 -0.88 12.58 -7.59
C ASN A 34 -2.02 11.56 -7.43
N PRO A 35 -2.54 10.98 -8.52
CA PRO A 35 -3.61 10.00 -8.47
C PRO A 35 -3.15 8.63 -7.95
N ILE A 36 -1.84 8.44 -7.72
CA ILE A 36 -1.29 7.16 -7.27
C ILE A 36 -0.97 7.24 -5.78
N GLU A 37 -1.64 6.43 -4.96
CA GLU A 37 -1.31 6.29 -3.55
C GLU A 37 -0.14 5.32 -3.34
N HIS A 38 -0.18 4.15 -3.98
CA HIS A 38 0.93 3.19 -3.97
C HIS A 38 0.82 2.17 -5.10
N ILE A 39 1.94 1.52 -5.40
CA ILE A 39 2.02 0.46 -6.41
C ILE A 39 2.62 -0.79 -5.78
N LYS A 40 2.00 -1.95 -6.01
CA LYS A 40 2.52 -3.26 -5.65
C LYS A 40 2.87 -4.04 -6.91
N TYR A 41 4.03 -4.67 -6.93
CA TYR A 41 4.51 -5.48 -8.04
C TYR A 41 4.63 -6.94 -7.64
N ARG A 42 4.36 -7.85 -8.57
CA ARG A 42 4.56 -9.28 -8.34
C ARG A 42 4.93 -10.02 -9.62
N LEU A 43 5.73 -11.06 -9.46
CA LEU A 43 5.77 -12.19 -10.40
C LEU A 43 4.90 -13.31 -9.85
N LYS A 44 4.09 -13.89 -10.72
CA LYS A 44 3.22 -15.02 -10.38
C LYS A 44 4.08 -16.24 -10.04
N SER A 45 3.79 -16.91 -8.92
CA SER A 45 4.49 -18.13 -8.54
C SER A 45 4.30 -19.26 -9.56
N LEU A 46 5.29 -20.14 -9.67
CA LEU A 46 5.26 -21.27 -10.59
C LEU A 46 4.03 -22.16 -10.37
N ASP A 47 3.67 -22.42 -9.12
CA ASP A 47 2.46 -23.18 -8.77
C ASP A 47 1.19 -22.48 -9.24
N SER A 48 1.11 -21.15 -9.13
CA SER A 48 -0.03 -20.38 -9.63
C SER A 48 -0.12 -20.36 -11.16
N ILE A 49 1.03 -20.36 -11.86
CA ILE A 49 1.09 -20.49 -13.31
C ILE A 49 0.59 -21.88 -13.72
N LYS A 50 1.12 -22.95 -13.09
CA LYS A 50 0.73 -24.33 -13.34
C LYS A 50 -0.77 -24.52 -13.12
N ASN A 51 -1.30 -24.13 -11.97
CA ASN A 51 -2.73 -24.22 -11.66
C ASN A 51 -3.61 -23.48 -12.69
N LYS A 52 -3.11 -22.37 -13.28
CA LYS A 52 -3.85 -21.61 -14.29
C LYS A 52 -3.82 -22.28 -15.64
N LEU A 53 -2.71 -22.92 -16.02
CA LEU A 53 -2.62 -23.75 -17.23
C LEU A 53 -3.50 -24.99 -17.11
N ASP A 54 -3.47 -25.69 -15.97
CA ASP A 54 -4.31 -26.87 -15.70
C ASP A 54 -5.82 -26.54 -15.86
N ARG A 55 -6.27 -25.38 -15.33
CA ARG A 55 -7.65 -24.91 -15.51
C ARG A 55 -8.03 -24.61 -16.97
N LYS A 56 -7.03 -24.35 -17.82
CA LYS A 56 -7.21 -24.10 -19.25
C LYS A 56 -6.98 -25.38 -20.09
N ASN A 57 -6.69 -26.50 -19.45
CA ASN A 57 -6.30 -27.78 -20.10
C ASN A 57 -5.10 -27.62 -21.04
N LEU A 58 -4.08 -26.84 -20.58
CA LEU A 58 -2.85 -26.58 -21.33
C LEU A 58 -1.64 -27.21 -20.64
N GLU A 59 -0.70 -27.72 -21.44
CA GLU A 59 0.54 -28.28 -20.95
C GLU A 59 1.44 -27.19 -20.31
N TYR A 60 2.20 -27.57 -19.28
CA TYR A 60 3.20 -26.72 -18.63
C TYR A 60 4.47 -26.62 -19.50
N LYS A 61 4.42 -25.77 -20.52
CA LYS A 61 5.52 -25.42 -21.43
C LYS A 61 5.66 -23.90 -21.50
N ASP A 62 6.88 -23.42 -21.76
CA ASP A 62 7.16 -21.98 -21.82
C ASP A 62 6.32 -21.26 -22.87
N GLU A 63 6.13 -21.87 -24.03
CA GLU A 63 5.27 -21.37 -25.12
C GLU A 63 3.80 -21.24 -24.69
N SER A 64 3.31 -22.23 -23.92
CA SER A 64 1.95 -22.19 -23.37
C SER A 64 1.80 -21.05 -22.36
N ILE A 65 2.83 -20.80 -21.53
CA ILE A 65 2.85 -19.70 -20.57
C ILE A 65 2.81 -18.36 -21.32
N GLU A 66 3.73 -18.14 -22.25
CA GLU A 66 3.85 -16.89 -23.00
C GLU A 66 2.58 -16.55 -23.79
N LYS A 67 1.95 -17.54 -24.40
CA LYS A 67 0.76 -17.36 -25.24
C LYS A 67 -0.53 -17.17 -24.43
N ASN A 68 -0.65 -17.83 -23.27
CA ASN A 68 -1.96 -17.97 -22.61
C ASN A 68 -2.04 -17.31 -21.22
N ILE A 69 -0.90 -16.88 -20.62
CA ILE A 69 -0.86 -16.31 -19.29
C ILE A 69 -0.35 -14.87 -19.35
N ASN A 70 -1.27 -13.91 -19.41
CA ASN A 70 -0.93 -12.48 -19.50
C ASN A 70 -0.62 -11.82 -18.15
N ASP A 71 -0.77 -12.54 -17.03
CA ASP A 71 -0.60 -12.06 -15.66
C ASP A 71 0.56 -12.73 -14.91
N VAL A 72 1.59 -13.17 -15.64
CA VAL A 72 2.86 -13.62 -15.04
C VAL A 72 3.51 -12.42 -14.33
N ILE A 73 3.53 -11.27 -15.00
CA ILE A 73 3.86 -9.98 -14.38
C ILE A 73 2.55 -9.32 -13.99
N GLY A 74 2.45 -8.90 -12.73
CA GLY A 74 1.33 -8.13 -12.22
C GLY A 74 1.80 -6.85 -11.53
N ALA A 75 1.14 -5.74 -11.82
CA ALA A 75 1.24 -4.53 -11.02
C ALA A 75 -0.16 -4.15 -10.53
N ARG A 76 -0.26 -3.78 -9.25
CA ARG A 76 -1.47 -3.25 -8.65
C ARG A 76 -1.23 -1.80 -8.32
N ILE A 77 -1.98 -0.91 -8.93
CA ILE A 77 -1.90 0.53 -8.76
C ILE A 77 -3.14 0.95 -7.97
N VAL A 78 -2.91 1.57 -6.83
CA VAL A 78 -3.98 1.97 -5.90
C VAL A 78 -4.10 3.49 -5.92
N CYS A 79 -5.31 3.96 -6.18
CA CYS A 79 -5.69 5.36 -6.25
C CYS A 79 -6.58 5.74 -5.06
N PRO A 80 -6.58 7.00 -4.59
CA PRO A 80 -7.51 7.44 -3.55
C PRO A 80 -8.98 7.30 -3.96
N PHE A 81 -9.35 7.75 -5.18
CA PHE A 81 -10.73 7.86 -5.64
C PHE A 81 -10.95 7.29 -7.05
N LEU A 82 -12.22 7.08 -7.43
CA LEU A 82 -12.61 6.58 -8.76
C LEU A 82 -12.20 7.52 -9.90
N SER A 83 -12.26 8.83 -9.69
CA SER A 83 -11.78 9.82 -10.67
C SER A 83 -10.30 9.70 -10.95
N ASP A 84 -9.50 9.41 -9.92
CA ASP A 84 -8.05 9.19 -10.06
C ASP A 84 -7.76 7.90 -10.85
N VAL A 85 -8.57 6.86 -10.64
CA VAL A 85 -8.52 5.63 -11.46
C VAL A 85 -8.74 5.94 -12.93
N ASN A 86 -9.78 6.75 -13.24
CA ASN A 86 -10.09 7.13 -14.62
C ASN A 86 -8.98 7.99 -15.24
N GLU A 87 -8.45 8.97 -14.50
CA GLU A 87 -7.31 9.79 -14.96
C GLU A 87 -6.10 8.93 -15.30
N LEU A 88 -5.76 7.98 -14.43
CA LEU A 88 -4.62 7.09 -14.64
C LEU A 88 -4.83 6.17 -15.85
N ILE A 89 -6.05 5.64 -16.06
CA ILE A 89 -6.38 4.83 -17.23
C ILE A 89 -6.17 5.62 -18.53
N GLU A 90 -6.62 6.87 -18.58
CA GLU A 90 -6.44 7.71 -19.78
C GLU A 90 -4.96 8.06 -20.02
N ARG A 91 -4.17 8.29 -18.96
CA ARG A 91 -2.71 8.48 -19.07
C ARG A 91 -2.01 7.25 -19.64
N LEU A 92 -2.35 6.05 -19.12
CA LEU A 92 -1.78 4.79 -19.61
C LEU A 92 -2.17 4.51 -21.07
N LYS A 93 -3.38 4.89 -21.48
CA LYS A 93 -3.84 4.77 -22.89
C LYS A 93 -3.12 5.74 -23.83
N SER A 94 -2.73 6.91 -23.35
CA SER A 94 -2.05 7.92 -24.15
C SER A 94 -0.53 7.75 -24.22
N ASP A 95 0.04 6.83 -23.43
CA ASP A 95 1.47 6.59 -23.41
C ASP A 95 1.92 5.78 -24.63
N PRO A 96 2.82 6.34 -25.49
CA PRO A 96 3.23 5.69 -26.73
C PRO A 96 4.09 4.44 -26.54
N GLU A 97 4.66 4.24 -25.37
CA GLU A 97 5.49 3.05 -25.06
C GLU A 97 4.68 1.90 -24.48
N ILE A 98 3.40 2.12 -24.19
CA ILE A 98 2.50 1.10 -23.64
C ILE A 98 1.51 0.62 -24.71
N GLU A 99 1.70 -0.59 -25.20
CA GLU A 99 0.72 -1.23 -26.08
C GLU A 99 -0.36 -1.90 -25.23
N ILE A 100 -1.61 -1.43 -25.33
CA ILE A 100 -2.75 -2.05 -24.64
C ILE A 100 -3.32 -3.16 -25.53
N ILE A 101 -3.25 -4.41 -25.08
CA ILE A 101 -3.72 -5.59 -25.82
C ILE A 101 -5.07 -6.12 -25.33
N GLY A 102 -5.58 -5.58 -24.22
CA GLY A 102 -6.90 -5.93 -23.70
C GLY A 102 -7.21 -5.26 -22.35
N TYR A 103 -8.48 -5.30 -21.99
CA TYR A 103 -8.92 -4.80 -20.68
C TYR A 103 -10.12 -5.57 -20.13
N LYS A 104 -10.38 -5.44 -18.82
CA LYS A 104 -11.59 -5.90 -18.14
C LYS A 104 -12.01 -4.85 -17.12
N ASP A 105 -13.20 -4.34 -17.30
CA ASP A 105 -13.78 -3.34 -16.40
C ASP A 105 -14.72 -4.01 -15.39
N TYR A 106 -14.16 -4.33 -14.22
CA TYR A 106 -14.93 -4.80 -13.08
C TYR A 106 -15.38 -3.66 -12.14
N ILE A 107 -15.10 -2.38 -12.49
CA ILE A 107 -15.66 -1.23 -11.78
C ILE A 107 -17.10 -1.01 -12.25
N SER A 108 -17.29 -0.92 -13.58
CA SER A 108 -18.63 -0.80 -14.18
C SER A 108 -19.45 -2.09 -14.08
N ASN A 109 -18.78 -3.26 -14.10
CA ASN A 109 -19.42 -4.58 -14.04
C ASN A 109 -18.76 -5.45 -12.95
N PRO A 110 -19.05 -5.22 -11.65
CA PRO A 110 -18.47 -5.97 -10.55
C PRO A 110 -18.78 -7.47 -10.64
N LYS A 111 -17.88 -8.29 -10.13
CA LYS A 111 -18.13 -9.73 -10.03
C LYS A 111 -19.23 -10.03 -9.02
N LYS A 112 -19.79 -11.23 -9.06
CA LYS A 112 -20.88 -11.68 -8.14
C LYS A 112 -20.51 -11.57 -6.65
N ASN A 113 -19.22 -11.69 -6.31
CA ASN A 113 -18.71 -11.51 -4.94
C ASN A 113 -18.40 -10.03 -4.59
N GLY A 114 -18.82 -9.07 -5.41
CA GLY A 114 -18.56 -7.63 -5.20
C GLY A 114 -17.15 -7.17 -5.58
N TYR A 115 -16.29 -8.04 -6.11
CA TYR A 115 -14.95 -7.65 -6.56
C TYR A 115 -15.02 -6.59 -7.65
N SER A 116 -14.31 -5.48 -7.43
CA SER A 116 -14.23 -4.33 -8.32
C SER A 116 -12.77 -3.95 -8.59
N SER A 117 -12.42 -3.71 -9.84
CA SER A 117 -11.08 -3.32 -10.29
C SER A 117 -11.09 -3.06 -11.79
N TYR A 118 -10.23 -2.18 -12.29
CA TYR A 118 -9.97 -2.09 -13.72
C TYR A 118 -8.67 -2.85 -14.05
N HIS A 119 -8.74 -3.77 -15.00
CA HIS A 119 -7.60 -4.56 -15.44
C HIS A 119 -7.20 -4.14 -16.83
N LEU A 120 -5.94 -3.72 -17.02
CA LEU A 120 -5.31 -3.54 -18.32
C LEU A 120 -4.32 -4.66 -18.56
N ILE A 121 -4.39 -5.26 -19.75
CA ILE A 121 -3.34 -6.14 -20.24
C ILE A 121 -2.49 -5.32 -21.20
N ILE A 122 -1.24 -5.11 -20.82
CA ILE A 122 -0.27 -4.32 -21.57
C ILE A 122 0.83 -5.21 -22.13
N ARG A 123 1.49 -4.71 -23.17
CA ARG A 123 2.69 -5.30 -23.75
C ARG A 123 3.79 -4.25 -23.73
N VAL A 124 4.98 -4.64 -23.22
CA VAL A 124 6.14 -3.76 -23.13
C VAL A 124 7.36 -4.38 -23.80
N PRO A 125 8.22 -3.58 -24.46
CA PRO A 125 9.46 -4.07 -25.05
C PRO A 125 10.52 -4.27 -23.95
N ILE A 126 11.31 -5.34 -24.13
CA ILE A 126 12.51 -5.64 -23.33
C ILE A 126 13.66 -6.00 -24.27
N SER A 127 14.90 -5.80 -23.81
CA SER A 127 16.09 -6.22 -24.54
C SER A 127 16.69 -7.47 -23.94
N ILE A 128 16.82 -8.54 -24.72
CA ILE A 128 17.52 -9.76 -24.33
C ILE A 128 18.58 -10.06 -25.38
N GLU A 129 19.86 -10.13 -24.98
CA GLU A 129 20.98 -10.43 -25.88
C GLU A 129 21.00 -9.50 -27.13
N GLY A 130 20.66 -8.22 -26.95
CA GLY A 130 20.62 -7.23 -28.01
C GLY A 130 19.43 -7.33 -28.96
N LYS A 131 18.46 -8.22 -28.70
CA LYS A 131 17.22 -8.35 -29.46
C LYS A 131 16.03 -7.80 -28.66
N ILE A 132 15.16 -7.05 -29.35
CA ILE A 132 13.91 -6.59 -28.75
C ILE A 132 12.91 -7.74 -28.74
N GLU A 133 12.46 -8.09 -27.57
CA GLU A 133 11.34 -9.00 -27.33
C GLU A 133 10.22 -8.28 -26.58
N TYR A 134 9.03 -8.86 -26.60
CA TYR A 134 7.88 -8.29 -25.92
C TYR A 134 7.37 -9.22 -24.82
N VAL A 135 6.87 -8.62 -23.74
CA VAL A 135 6.28 -9.35 -22.62
C VAL A 135 4.96 -8.72 -22.20
N ASN A 136 3.99 -9.58 -21.86
CA ASN A 136 2.69 -9.14 -21.40
C ASN A 136 2.68 -8.99 -19.86
N ALA A 137 1.92 -8.00 -19.39
CA ALA A 137 1.67 -7.78 -17.97
C ALA A 137 0.22 -7.35 -17.71
N GLU A 138 -0.28 -7.66 -16.53
CA GLU A 138 -1.58 -7.21 -16.05
C GLU A 138 -1.40 -6.06 -15.05
N LEU A 139 -1.95 -4.90 -15.38
CA LEU A 139 -2.08 -3.77 -14.44
C LEU A 139 -3.49 -3.82 -13.84
N GLN A 140 -3.58 -3.92 -12.52
CA GLN A 140 -4.84 -3.85 -11.77
C GLN A 140 -4.93 -2.46 -11.13
N ILE A 141 -5.86 -1.64 -11.60
CA ILE A 141 -6.06 -0.28 -11.10
C ILE A 141 -7.31 -0.27 -10.23
N ARG A 142 -7.19 0.27 -9.01
CA ARG A 142 -8.21 0.20 -7.97
C ARG A 142 -8.23 1.46 -7.14
N THR A 143 -9.37 1.74 -6.51
CA THR A 143 -9.38 2.67 -5.38
C THR A 143 -8.82 2.01 -4.12
N ILE A 144 -8.49 2.82 -3.11
CA ILE A 144 -8.03 2.33 -1.81
C ILE A 144 -9.09 1.44 -1.14
N ILE A 145 -10.37 1.73 -1.33
CA ILE A 145 -11.49 0.94 -0.82
C ILE A 145 -11.55 -0.41 -1.54
N GLN A 146 -11.44 -0.43 -2.87
CA GLN A 146 -11.43 -1.65 -3.66
C GLN A 146 -10.21 -2.52 -3.35
N ASP A 147 -9.03 -1.92 -3.09
CA ASP A 147 -7.83 -2.67 -2.71
C ASP A 147 -7.95 -3.27 -1.31
N MET A 148 -8.52 -2.55 -0.36
CA MET A 148 -8.82 -3.05 0.97
C MET A 148 -9.71 -4.29 0.89
N LEU A 149 -10.85 -4.22 0.21
CA LEU A 149 -11.78 -5.34 0.08
C LEU A 149 -11.12 -6.56 -0.59
N ALA A 150 -10.39 -6.33 -1.69
CA ALA A 150 -9.73 -7.42 -2.41
C ALA A 150 -8.58 -8.06 -1.61
N SER A 151 -7.85 -7.28 -0.80
CA SER A 151 -6.78 -7.80 0.05
C SER A 151 -7.35 -8.62 1.22
N LEU A 152 -8.44 -8.16 1.84
CA LEU A 152 -9.13 -8.89 2.90
C LEU A 152 -9.74 -10.20 2.38
N ASP A 153 -10.47 -10.15 1.26
CA ASP A 153 -11.03 -11.36 0.62
C ASP A 153 -9.92 -12.38 0.29
N HIS A 154 -8.80 -11.92 -0.28
CA HIS A 154 -7.67 -12.79 -0.58
C HIS A 154 -7.09 -13.46 0.68
N LYS A 155 -6.86 -12.70 1.75
CA LYS A 155 -6.30 -13.21 3.01
C LYS A 155 -7.22 -14.21 3.70
N ILE A 156 -8.52 -13.99 3.64
CA ILE A 156 -9.53 -14.88 4.20
C ILE A 156 -9.69 -16.14 3.31
N SER A 157 -9.73 -15.97 1.98
CA SER A 157 -9.95 -17.06 1.00
C SER A 157 -8.70 -17.88 0.71
N TYR A 158 -7.49 -17.39 1.05
CA TYR A 158 -6.22 -18.08 0.78
C TYR A 158 -6.14 -19.49 1.40
N LYS A 159 -6.87 -19.73 2.46
CA LYS A 159 -7.06 -21.06 3.05
C LYS A 159 -8.16 -21.84 2.32
N LYS A 160 -7.87 -22.30 1.12
CA LYS A 160 -8.68 -22.91 0.06
C LYS A 160 -9.75 -23.98 0.42
N ASN A 161 -10.11 -24.20 1.69
CA ASN A 161 -11.12 -25.19 2.13
C ASN A 161 -12.09 -24.64 3.18
N ILE A 162 -12.29 -23.34 3.24
CA ILE A 162 -13.24 -22.74 4.17
C ILE A 162 -14.53 -22.49 3.40
N SER A 163 -15.54 -23.35 3.61
CA SER A 163 -16.91 -22.93 3.39
C SER A 163 -17.28 -21.98 4.54
N TYR A 164 -17.52 -20.73 4.20
CA TYR A 164 -18.06 -19.78 5.17
C TYR A 164 -19.43 -20.26 5.66
N SER A 165 -19.76 -19.88 6.89
CA SER A 165 -21.16 -20.01 7.31
C SER A 165 -21.99 -19.02 6.46
N PRO A 166 -23.27 -19.31 6.20
CA PRO A 166 -24.15 -18.36 5.48
C PRO A 166 -24.16 -16.97 6.13
N THR A 167 -24.03 -16.90 7.45
CA THR A 167 -23.93 -15.64 8.20
C THR A 167 -22.64 -14.88 7.93
N THR A 168 -21.52 -15.58 7.71
CA THR A 168 -20.23 -14.95 7.36
C THR A 168 -20.27 -14.41 5.94
N GLU A 169 -20.83 -15.16 4.98
CA GLU A 169 -21.00 -14.71 3.58
C GLU A 169 -21.88 -13.47 3.50
N GLU A 170 -22.99 -13.46 4.23
CA GLU A 170 -23.89 -12.30 4.31
C GLU A 170 -23.18 -11.07 4.92
N SER A 171 -22.41 -11.26 6.00
CA SER A 171 -21.63 -10.18 6.63
C SER A 171 -20.58 -9.60 5.68
N LEU A 172 -19.87 -10.44 4.93
CA LEU A 172 -18.88 -10.00 3.94
C LEU A 172 -19.55 -9.21 2.80
N LYS A 173 -20.72 -9.66 2.35
CA LYS A 173 -21.50 -8.97 1.34
C LYS A 173 -21.94 -7.57 1.82
N GLN A 174 -22.49 -7.47 3.03
CA GLN A 174 -22.91 -6.19 3.61
C GLN A 174 -21.75 -5.21 3.75
N ILE A 175 -20.55 -5.66 4.16
CA ILE A 175 -19.34 -4.83 4.19
C ILE A 175 -19.00 -4.36 2.78
N THR A 176 -19.00 -5.27 1.79
CA THR A 176 -18.68 -4.94 0.41
C THR A 176 -19.63 -3.90 -0.17
N ASP A 177 -20.93 -4.05 0.07
CA ASP A 177 -21.95 -3.10 -0.40
C ASP A 177 -21.76 -1.72 0.24
N LYS A 178 -21.57 -1.64 1.56
CA LYS A 178 -21.26 -0.39 2.27
C LYS A 178 -19.98 0.28 1.72
N CYS A 179 -18.93 -0.48 1.49
CA CYS A 179 -17.67 0.03 0.95
C CYS A 179 -17.83 0.59 -0.47
N ASN A 180 -18.60 -0.08 -1.33
CA ASN A 180 -18.88 0.40 -2.69
C ASN A 180 -19.70 1.70 -2.67
N ASP A 181 -20.64 1.84 -1.72
CA ASP A 181 -21.41 3.10 -1.54
C ASP A 181 -20.48 4.23 -1.08
N LEU A 182 -19.57 3.95 -0.15
CA LEU A 182 -18.56 4.91 0.31
C LEU A 182 -17.62 5.36 -0.82
N ASP A 183 -17.18 4.45 -1.67
CA ASP A 183 -16.27 4.76 -2.78
C ASP A 183 -16.92 5.78 -3.74
N ARG A 184 -18.20 5.56 -4.06
CA ARG A 184 -18.99 6.49 -4.87
C ARG A 184 -19.24 7.82 -4.16
N TYR A 185 -19.56 7.78 -2.88
CA TYR A 185 -19.81 8.97 -2.07
C TYR A 185 -18.57 9.87 -2.01
N PHE A 186 -17.41 9.32 -1.64
CA PHE A 186 -16.19 10.11 -1.52
C PHE A 186 -15.68 10.62 -2.87
N ASN A 187 -15.84 9.84 -3.95
CA ASN A 187 -15.49 10.32 -5.28
C ASN A 187 -16.31 11.55 -5.69
N LYS A 188 -17.60 11.58 -5.38
CA LYS A 188 -18.47 12.74 -5.67
C LYS A 188 -17.99 13.99 -4.93
N HIS A 189 -17.65 13.85 -3.64
CA HIS A 189 -17.16 14.98 -2.83
C HIS A 189 -15.77 15.44 -3.26
N TYR A 190 -14.89 14.53 -3.65
CA TYR A 190 -13.57 14.86 -4.18
C TYR A 190 -13.65 15.65 -5.50
N LEU A 191 -14.51 15.24 -6.42
CA LEU A 191 -14.72 15.96 -7.69
C LEU A 191 -15.24 17.38 -7.49
N ALA A 192 -16.11 17.60 -6.53
CA ALA A 192 -16.58 18.95 -6.18
C ALA A 192 -15.45 19.87 -5.69
N GLN A 193 -14.33 19.30 -5.18
CA GLN A 193 -13.18 20.04 -4.65
C GLN A 193 -12.08 20.31 -5.68
N SER A 194 -12.06 19.62 -6.82
CA SER A 194 -10.91 19.58 -7.75
C SER A 194 -10.74 20.82 -8.63
N GLY A 195 -11.62 21.83 -8.52
CA GLY A 195 -11.62 23.02 -9.38
C GLY A 195 -10.64 24.16 -9.04
N LYS A 196 -9.87 24.10 -7.93
CA LYS A 196 -9.02 25.24 -7.50
C LYS A 196 -7.55 24.86 -7.29
N LYS A 197 -6.65 25.54 -8.02
CA LYS A 197 -5.20 25.49 -7.86
C LYS A 197 -4.79 25.93 -6.45
N LYS A 198 -3.81 25.22 -5.85
CA LYS A 198 -3.03 25.73 -4.71
C LYS A 198 -2.08 26.83 -5.21
N ASP A 199 -2.28 28.04 -4.74
CA ASP A 199 -1.19 29.03 -4.68
C ASP A 199 -0.38 28.76 -3.40
N THR A 200 0.80 28.23 -3.55
CA THR A 200 1.84 28.23 -2.52
C THR A 200 3.07 28.88 -3.15
N THR A 201 3.24 30.18 -2.92
CA THR A 201 4.52 30.85 -3.10
C THR A 201 5.50 30.24 -2.10
N LEU A 202 6.47 29.51 -2.58
CA LEU A 202 7.55 28.91 -1.81
C LEU A 202 8.67 29.92 -1.62
N ASN A 203 9.27 29.94 -0.43
CA ASN A 203 10.64 30.43 -0.25
C ASN A 203 11.60 29.39 -0.87
N GLU A 204 11.80 29.46 -2.18
CA GLU A 204 12.69 28.53 -2.91
C GLU A 204 14.15 28.67 -2.43
N GLU A 205 14.56 29.86 -1.94
CA GLU A 205 15.90 30.12 -1.45
C GLU A 205 16.33 29.20 -0.29
N LEU A 206 15.46 28.87 0.65
CA LEU A 206 15.78 27.97 1.78
C LEU A 206 16.20 26.56 1.30
N PHE A 207 15.60 26.07 0.22
CA PHE A 207 15.84 24.70 -0.26
C PHE A 207 17.13 24.58 -1.07
N GLU A 208 17.68 25.68 -1.52
CA GLU A 208 18.98 25.72 -2.20
C GLU A 208 20.16 25.79 -1.22
N GLU A 209 19.93 26.08 0.06
CA GLU A 209 20.96 26.12 1.08
C GLU A 209 21.64 24.76 1.28
N THR A 210 22.96 24.77 1.40
CA THR A 210 23.77 23.56 1.56
C THR A 210 23.40 22.80 2.85
N GLU A 211 23.06 23.51 3.92
CA GLU A 211 22.67 22.91 5.20
C GLU A 211 21.34 22.17 5.10
N TYR A 212 20.36 22.72 4.38
CA TYR A 212 19.09 22.04 4.14
C TYR A 212 19.28 20.76 3.30
N LYS A 213 20.06 20.80 2.24
CA LYS A 213 20.39 19.62 1.42
C LYS A 213 21.11 18.55 2.24
N LYS A 214 22.02 18.94 3.11
CA LYS A 214 22.72 18.05 4.03
C LYS A 214 21.75 17.41 5.02
N MET A 215 20.87 18.21 5.62
CA MET A 215 19.81 17.71 6.50
C MET A 215 18.95 16.65 5.77
N MET A 216 18.46 16.95 4.58
CA MET A 216 17.61 16.01 3.82
C MET A 216 18.33 14.71 3.51
N SER A 217 19.59 14.76 3.07
CA SER A 217 20.43 13.57 2.80
C SER A 217 20.60 12.69 4.07
N LYS A 218 20.75 13.32 5.24
CA LYS A 218 20.81 12.64 6.54
C LYS A 218 19.51 11.86 6.83
N TYR A 219 18.34 12.48 6.60
CA TYR A 219 17.05 11.84 6.78
C TYR A 219 16.77 10.73 5.75
N GLU A 220 17.21 10.89 4.50
CA GLU A 220 17.14 9.83 3.48
C GLU A 220 17.99 8.62 3.87
N THR A 221 19.20 8.85 4.40
CA THR A 221 20.07 7.78 4.89
C THR A 221 19.42 7.04 6.05
N ALA A 222 18.87 7.76 7.05
CA ALA A 222 18.16 7.15 8.17
C ALA A 222 16.94 6.34 7.71
N LEU A 223 16.19 6.87 6.75
CA LEU A 223 15.02 6.19 6.18
C LEU A 223 15.41 4.89 5.48
N ASN A 224 16.52 4.88 4.73
CA ASN A 224 17.03 3.69 4.06
C ASN A 224 17.47 2.60 5.07
N ILE A 225 18.11 2.99 6.18
CA ILE A 225 18.49 2.07 7.25
C ILE A 225 17.25 1.40 7.86
N VAL A 226 16.26 2.21 8.29
CA VAL A 226 15.00 1.67 8.84
C VAL A 226 14.26 0.84 7.80
N GLY A 227 14.23 1.30 6.55
CA GLY A 227 13.65 0.56 5.43
C GLY A 227 14.23 -0.84 5.27
N SER A 228 15.55 -0.97 5.41
CA SER A 228 16.26 -2.26 5.36
C SER A 228 15.88 -3.17 6.53
N ILE A 229 15.74 -2.63 7.74
CA ILE A 229 15.28 -3.38 8.93
C ILE A 229 13.85 -3.90 8.70
N ILE A 230 12.94 -3.04 8.28
CA ILE A 230 11.54 -3.43 8.04
C ILE A 230 11.45 -4.45 6.90
N ALA A 231 12.28 -4.32 5.86
CA ALA A 231 12.35 -5.29 4.77
C ALA A 231 12.83 -6.67 5.24
N GLN A 232 13.79 -6.73 6.19
CA GLN A 232 14.22 -7.99 6.80
C GLN A 232 13.09 -8.64 7.60
N ILE A 233 12.33 -7.86 8.37
CA ILE A 233 11.16 -8.34 9.11
C ILE A 233 10.12 -8.92 8.14
N ASP A 234 9.75 -8.19 7.08
CA ASP A 234 8.79 -8.65 6.06
C ASP A 234 9.28 -9.91 5.34
N ASN A 235 10.58 -9.99 4.99
CA ASN A 235 11.17 -11.18 4.37
C ASN A 235 11.12 -12.41 5.29
N SER A 236 11.31 -12.23 6.59
CA SER A 236 11.18 -13.32 7.58
C SER A 236 9.75 -13.87 7.58
N TYR A 237 8.74 -12.99 7.52
CA TYR A 237 7.34 -13.41 7.41
C TYR A 237 7.03 -14.09 6.07
N LYS A 238 7.57 -13.63 4.95
CA LYS A 238 7.44 -14.27 3.64
C LYS A 238 8.02 -15.67 3.62
N ILE A 239 9.17 -15.87 4.27
CA ILE A 239 9.78 -17.19 4.45
C ILE A 239 8.86 -18.09 5.29
N ASN A 240 8.34 -17.59 6.40
CA ASN A 240 7.39 -18.32 7.24
C ASN A 240 6.11 -18.69 6.49
N GLU A 241 5.58 -17.81 5.65
CA GLU A 241 4.43 -18.10 4.78
C GLU A 241 4.73 -19.22 3.79
N MET A 242 5.92 -19.19 3.16
CA MET A 242 6.33 -20.17 2.16
C MET A 242 6.51 -21.57 2.77
N TYR A 243 7.23 -21.69 3.90
CA TYR A 243 7.62 -22.98 4.47
C TYR A 243 6.63 -23.48 5.53
N PHE A 244 6.03 -22.60 6.30
CA PHE A 244 5.17 -22.96 7.43
C PHE A 244 3.71 -22.63 7.22
N LYS A 245 3.34 -22.08 6.07
CA LYS A 245 1.98 -21.65 5.71
C LYS A 245 1.34 -20.69 6.73
N LYS A 246 2.19 -19.94 7.46
CA LYS A 246 1.75 -18.88 8.36
C LYS A 246 1.63 -17.60 7.54
N ALA A 247 0.41 -17.05 7.40
CA ALA A 247 0.17 -15.87 6.60
C ALA A 247 1.04 -14.68 7.05
N ASN A 248 1.60 -13.93 6.08
CA ASN A 248 2.33 -12.71 6.37
C ASN A 248 1.39 -11.64 6.94
N PRO A 249 1.65 -11.09 8.14
CA PRO A 249 0.84 -10.02 8.73
C PRO A 249 0.95 -8.70 7.97
N ILE A 250 2.06 -8.47 7.25
CA ILE A 250 2.32 -7.23 6.51
C ILE A 250 1.67 -7.31 5.12
N GLU A 251 0.81 -6.35 4.84
CA GLU A 251 0.17 -6.21 3.52
C GLU A 251 1.04 -5.37 2.58
N HIS A 252 1.54 -4.24 3.06
CA HIS A 252 2.51 -3.42 2.35
C HIS A 252 3.26 -2.46 3.28
N ILE A 253 4.37 -1.95 2.77
CA ILE A 253 5.21 -0.96 3.42
C ILE A 253 5.34 0.24 2.49
N LYS A 254 5.24 1.44 3.04
CA LYS A 254 5.43 2.70 2.32
C LYS A 254 6.38 3.60 3.11
N SER A 255 7.43 4.06 2.47
CA SER A 255 8.35 5.07 3.01
C SER A 255 8.11 6.42 2.38
N ARG A 256 8.38 7.49 3.10
CA ARG A 256 8.34 8.85 2.56
C ARG A 256 9.30 9.77 3.29
N ILE A 257 9.83 10.72 2.57
CA ILE A 257 10.36 11.98 3.11
C ILE A 257 9.27 13.04 2.99
N LYS A 258 9.09 13.86 4.02
CA LYS A 258 8.13 14.96 4.00
C LYS A 258 8.59 16.03 3.03
N THR A 259 7.67 16.51 2.18
CA THR A 259 8.01 17.58 1.22
C THR A 259 8.38 18.87 1.93
N PRO A 260 9.24 19.71 1.32
CA PRO A 260 9.65 21.00 1.88
C PRO A 260 8.48 21.87 2.33
N GLN A 261 7.43 21.97 1.52
CA GLN A 261 6.22 22.73 1.81
C GLN A 261 5.53 22.27 3.09
N ARG A 262 5.46 20.93 3.31
CA ARG A 262 4.86 20.34 4.50
C ARG A 262 5.74 20.49 5.73
N ILE A 263 7.07 20.53 5.55
CA ILE A 263 8.01 20.83 6.63
C ILE A 263 7.77 22.24 7.12
N ILE A 264 7.83 23.23 6.22
CA ILE A 264 7.63 24.65 6.56
C ILE A 264 6.24 24.88 7.17
N SER A 265 5.19 24.35 6.56
CA SER A 265 3.84 24.52 7.10
C SER A 265 3.73 24.02 8.53
N LYS A 266 4.38 22.90 8.85
CA LYS A 266 4.31 22.30 10.18
C LYS A 266 5.19 23.05 11.20
N VAL A 267 6.35 23.55 10.80
CA VAL A 267 7.20 24.39 11.67
C VAL A 267 6.47 25.68 12.04
N LYS A 268 5.84 26.32 11.04
CA LYS A 268 5.09 27.58 11.24
C LYS A 268 3.85 27.45 12.14
N GLU A 269 3.38 26.24 12.42
CA GLU A 269 2.33 25.99 13.42
C GLU A 269 2.86 26.17 14.86
N GLU A 270 4.18 26.02 15.08
CA GLU A 270 4.80 26.03 16.41
C GLU A 270 5.79 27.21 16.60
N THR A 271 6.44 27.70 15.52
CA THR A 271 7.42 28.78 15.57
C THR A 271 7.56 29.48 14.21
N ASP A 272 7.99 30.74 14.23
CA ASP A 272 8.34 31.50 13.02
C ASP A 272 9.77 31.20 12.52
N ASP A 273 10.61 30.56 13.34
CA ASP A 273 11.98 30.18 12.98
C ASP A 273 11.98 28.94 12.10
N ILE A 274 12.43 29.10 10.83
CA ILE A 274 12.52 28.05 9.82
C ILE A 274 13.96 27.57 9.58
N SER A 275 14.89 27.85 10.53
CA SER A 275 16.27 27.33 10.46
C SER A 275 16.28 25.80 10.49
N VAL A 276 17.35 25.18 9.99
CA VAL A 276 17.53 23.72 10.01
C VAL A 276 17.45 23.20 11.45
N GLU A 277 18.04 23.90 12.41
CA GLU A 277 18.00 23.54 13.83
C GLU A 277 16.56 23.54 14.37
N SER A 278 15.78 24.57 14.06
CA SER A 278 14.38 24.66 14.45
C SER A 278 13.53 23.56 13.82
N ILE A 279 13.75 23.25 12.54
CA ILE A 279 13.07 22.15 11.81
C ILE A 279 13.33 20.81 12.53
N GLU A 280 14.59 20.47 12.84
CA GLU A 280 14.97 19.19 13.48
C GLU A 280 14.48 19.06 14.91
N ASN A 281 14.38 20.16 15.63
CA ASN A 281 13.84 20.19 17.01
C ASN A 281 12.32 20.03 17.01
N THR A 282 11.62 20.67 16.10
CA THR A 282 10.16 20.75 16.05
C THR A 282 9.55 19.51 15.39
N ILE A 283 10.15 19.01 14.29
CA ILE A 283 9.55 17.96 13.47
C ILE A 283 10.23 16.60 13.69
N SER A 284 9.47 15.65 14.19
CA SER A 284 9.94 14.28 14.43
C SER A 284 9.57 13.28 13.32
N ASP A 285 8.85 13.74 12.26
CA ASP A 285 8.32 12.91 11.17
C ASP A 285 8.72 13.43 9.76
N ILE A 286 9.95 13.97 9.66
CA ILE A 286 10.57 14.35 8.36
C ILE A 286 10.73 13.08 7.51
N ALA A 287 11.31 12.03 8.11
CA ALA A 287 11.38 10.70 7.54
C ALA A 287 10.34 9.79 8.19
N GLY A 288 9.62 9.01 7.41
CA GLY A 288 8.59 8.13 7.92
C GLY A 288 8.41 6.86 7.12
N ILE A 289 8.13 5.75 7.83
CA ILE A 289 7.74 4.46 7.25
C ILE A 289 6.35 4.11 7.77
N ARG A 290 5.51 3.63 6.87
CA ARG A 290 4.20 3.08 7.19
C ARG A 290 4.19 1.60 6.89
N ILE A 291 3.83 0.81 7.90
CA ILE A 291 3.58 -0.62 7.80
C ILE A 291 2.07 -0.82 7.87
N VAL A 292 1.49 -1.42 6.84
CA VAL A 292 0.06 -1.71 6.78
C VAL A 292 -0.14 -3.20 6.98
N CYS A 293 -0.94 -3.55 7.99
CA CYS A 293 -1.27 -4.91 8.39
C CYS A 293 -2.70 -5.27 7.94
N SER A 294 -2.99 -6.57 7.80
CA SER A 294 -4.31 -6.99 7.35
C SER A 294 -5.37 -6.89 8.45
N PHE A 295 -5.02 -7.27 9.68
CA PHE A 295 -5.95 -7.41 10.81
C PHE A 295 -5.42 -6.74 12.08
N LEU A 296 -6.30 -6.52 13.06
CA LEU A 296 -5.91 -5.97 14.36
C LEU A 296 -4.89 -6.84 15.10
N SER A 297 -5.05 -8.17 15.05
CA SER A 297 -4.08 -9.12 15.63
C SER A 297 -2.72 -9.06 14.95
N ASP A 298 -2.66 -8.78 13.64
CA ASP A 298 -1.42 -8.62 12.90
C ASP A 298 -0.71 -7.30 13.29
N LEU A 299 -1.49 -6.22 13.52
CA LEU A 299 -0.97 -4.95 14.02
C LEU A 299 -0.29 -5.14 15.39
N GLU A 300 -0.94 -5.86 16.32
CA GLU A 300 -0.36 -6.15 17.63
C GLU A 300 0.90 -7.04 17.53
N GLU A 301 0.94 -8.00 16.60
CA GLU A 301 2.13 -8.80 16.33
C GLU A 301 3.30 -7.92 15.87
N ILE A 302 3.09 -7.03 14.89
CA ILE A 302 4.14 -6.14 14.37
C ILE A 302 4.57 -5.12 15.44
N LYS A 303 3.63 -4.56 16.21
CA LYS A 303 3.95 -3.67 17.35
C LYS A 303 4.92 -4.34 18.33
N ASN A 304 4.66 -5.61 18.69
CA ASN A 304 5.53 -6.35 19.59
C ASN A 304 6.90 -6.65 18.96
N VAL A 305 6.96 -6.99 17.66
CA VAL A 305 8.24 -7.19 16.95
C VAL A 305 9.07 -5.91 16.98
N LEU A 306 8.49 -4.76 16.65
CA LEU A 306 9.19 -3.48 16.65
C LEU A 306 9.70 -3.07 18.04
N LYS A 307 8.90 -3.29 19.09
CA LYS A 307 9.30 -2.98 20.47
C LYS A 307 10.49 -3.83 20.96
N ASN A 308 10.62 -5.04 20.47
CA ASN A 308 11.66 -5.97 20.87
C ASN A 308 12.83 -6.03 19.89
N TYR A 309 12.84 -5.21 18.84
CA TYR A 309 13.92 -5.19 17.86
C TYR A 309 15.11 -4.41 18.42
N LEU A 310 16.23 -5.10 18.64
CA LEU A 310 17.40 -4.55 19.36
C LEU A 310 18.03 -3.33 18.68
N ASP A 311 17.95 -3.23 17.36
CA ASP A 311 18.57 -2.14 16.58
C ASP A 311 17.70 -0.88 16.49
N LEU A 312 16.53 -0.87 17.16
CA LEU A 312 15.62 0.28 17.18
C LEU A 312 15.61 0.96 18.55
N GLU A 313 16.27 2.10 18.66
CA GLU A 313 16.16 2.95 19.86
C GLU A 313 14.87 3.77 19.84
N ILE A 314 13.83 3.29 20.55
CA ILE A 314 12.53 3.96 20.62
C ILE A 314 12.59 5.17 21.56
N VAL A 315 12.33 6.37 21.06
CA VAL A 315 12.31 7.62 21.83
C VAL A 315 10.91 8.09 22.21
N LYS A 316 9.90 7.72 21.42
CA LYS A 316 8.51 8.10 21.69
C LYS A 316 7.55 7.07 21.12
N GLU A 317 6.51 6.80 21.89
CA GLU A 317 5.40 5.91 21.49
C GLU A 317 4.09 6.68 21.59
N LYS A 318 3.20 6.48 20.60
CA LYS A 318 1.84 7.03 20.57
C LYS A 318 0.89 5.93 20.11
N ASP A 319 0.06 5.44 21.01
CA ASP A 319 -0.92 4.40 20.72
C ASP A 319 -2.30 5.02 20.51
N TYR A 320 -2.59 5.38 19.26
CA TYR A 320 -3.90 5.89 18.86
C TYR A 320 -4.89 4.75 18.53
N VAL A 321 -4.50 3.47 18.69
CA VAL A 321 -5.43 2.34 18.58
C VAL A 321 -6.22 2.23 19.88
N THR A 322 -5.54 2.35 21.02
CA THR A 322 -6.17 2.36 22.36
C THR A 322 -6.72 3.71 22.76
N HIS A 323 -6.10 4.81 22.29
CA HIS A 323 -6.48 6.20 22.58
C HIS A 323 -6.69 6.98 21.28
N PRO A 324 -7.85 6.82 20.61
CA PRO A 324 -8.15 7.47 19.33
C PRO A 324 -8.03 9.00 19.43
N LYS A 325 -7.64 9.64 18.30
CA LYS A 325 -7.74 11.11 18.21
C LYS A 325 -9.20 11.56 18.11
N ALA A 326 -9.46 12.81 18.47
CA ALA A 326 -10.81 13.40 18.42
C ALA A 326 -11.47 13.33 17.03
N ASN A 327 -10.67 13.41 15.93
CA ASN A 327 -11.16 13.27 14.57
C ASN A 327 -11.44 11.81 14.14
N GLY A 328 -11.31 10.84 15.03
CA GLY A 328 -11.50 9.42 14.74
C GLY A 328 -10.27 8.71 14.20
N TYR A 329 -9.09 9.35 14.09
CA TYR A 329 -7.87 8.71 13.62
C TYR A 329 -7.42 7.57 14.54
N LEU A 330 -7.06 6.41 13.94
CA LEU A 330 -6.40 5.27 14.60
C LEU A 330 -5.04 4.97 13.96
N GLY A 331 -4.13 4.45 14.78
CA GLY A 331 -2.81 3.96 14.34
C GLY A 331 -1.83 3.89 15.50
N TYR A 332 -0.84 3.06 15.36
CA TYR A 332 0.26 2.97 16.31
C TYR A 332 1.49 3.64 15.73
N HIS A 333 2.11 4.56 16.47
CA HIS A 333 3.28 5.31 16.03
C HIS A 333 4.42 5.15 17.02
N ILE A 334 5.62 4.89 16.52
CA ILE A 334 6.86 5.02 17.28
C ILE A 334 7.81 5.94 16.54
N ILE A 335 8.57 6.71 17.32
CA ILE A 335 9.69 7.50 16.82
C ILE A 335 10.95 6.82 17.31
N VAL A 336 11.86 6.51 16.39
CA VAL A 336 13.11 5.83 16.64
C VAL A 336 14.29 6.75 16.31
N ASN A 337 15.38 6.65 17.06
CA ASN A 337 16.65 7.27 16.73
C ASN A 337 17.50 6.29 15.91
N ILE A 338 17.98 6.75 14.78
CA ILE A 338 18.84 5.97 13.88
C ILE A 338 20.22 6.62 13.83
N PRO A 339 21.31 5.88 14.12
CA PRO A 339 22.64 6.40 13.99
C PRO A 339 23.00 6.57 12.50
N VAL A 340 23.37 7.79 12.12
CA VAL A 340 23.81 8.14 10.74
C VAL A 340 25.19 8.78 10.85
N LEU A 341 26.12 8.35 10.01
CA LEU A 341 27.45 8.96 9.92
C LEU A 341 27.35 10.24 9.07
N VAL A 342 27.62 11.38 9.68
CA VAL A 342 27.62 12.72 9.06
C VAL A 342 28.96 13.39 9.39
N ASP A 343 29.77 13.75 8.41
CA ASP A 343 31.06 14.39 8.59
C ASP A 343 31.92 13.75 9.70
N GLU A 344 32.11 12.43 9.59
CA GLU A 344 32.88 11.60 10.54
C GLU A 344 32.30 11.51 11.97
N LYS A 345 31.10 12.04 12.21
CA LYS A 345 30.39 11.96 13.49
C LYS A 345 29.12 11.15 13.35
N ILE A 346 28.77 10.40 14.38
CA ILE A 346 27.49 9.70 14.45
C ILE A 346 26.44 10.63 15.04
N GLU A 347 25.43 10.95 14.23
CA GLU A 347 24.26 11.71 14.64
C GLU A 347 23.03 10.79 14.78
N LYS A 348 22.17 11.09 15.74
CA LYS A 348 20.89 10.37 15.93
C LYS A 348 19.77 11.07 15.18
N VAL A 349 19.26 10.42 14.14
CA VAL A 349 18.22 10.97 13.27
C VAL A 349 16.88 10.31 13.60
N LYS A 350 15.85 11.14 13.82
CA LYS A 350 14.50 10.66 14.14
C LYS A 350 13.78 10.14 12.88
N VAL A 351 13.22 8.93 12.96
CA VAL A 351 12.33 8.36 11.94
C VAL A 351 11.03 7.92 12.59
N GLU A 352 9.89 8.29 12.01
CA GLU A 352 8.58 7.83 12.48
C GLU A 352 8.20 6.53 11.78
N ILE A 353 7.85 5.49 12.57
CA ILE A 353 7.26 4.25 12.07
C ILE A 353 5.79 4.24 12.46
N GLN A 354 4.89 4.15 11.48
CA GLN A 354 3.45 4.07 11.66
C GLN A 354 2.97 2.66 11.33
N VAL A 355 2.21 2.04 12.22
CA VAL A 355 1.56 0.74 11.98
C VAL A 355 0.05 0.93 11.97
N ARG A 356 -0.62 0.43 10.93
CA ARG A 356 -2.06 0.55 10.71
C ARG A 356 -2.62 -0.76 10.17
N THR A 357 -3.92 -1.00 10.37
CA THR A 357 -4.65 -1.96 9.53
C THR A 357 -4.93 -1.35 8.15
N ILE A 358 -5.33 -2.18 7.18
CA ILE A 358 -5.75 -1.70 5.85
C ILE A 358 -6.93 -0.73 5.98
N ALA A 359 -7.87 -0.98 6.89
CA ALA A 359 -9.02 -0.11 7.12
C ALA A 359 -8.63 1.23 7.76
N MET A 360 -7.69 1.22 8.71
CA MET A 360 -7.12 2.44 9.28
C MET A 360 -6.37 3.26 8.23
N ASP A 361 -5.63 2.61 7.34
CA ASP A 361 -4.87 3.30 6.28
C ASP A 361 -5.81 3.90 5.23
N MET A 362 -6.86 3.18 4.84
CA MET A 362 -7.93 3.68 3.99
C MET A 362 -8.53 4.97 4.57
N TRP A 363 -8.94 4.95 5.85
CA TRP A 363 -9.52 6.12 6.51
C TRP A 363 -8.56 7.31 6.46
N ALA A 364 -7.30 7.12 6.81
CA ALA A 364 -6.30 8.18 6.85
C ALA A 364 -5.95 8.74 5.46
N ILE A 365 -6.06 7.94 4.40
CA ILE A 365 -5.87 8.40 3.02
C ILE A 365 -7.05 9.26 2.59
N ILE A 366 -8.27 8.82 2.86
CA ILE A 366 -9.49 9.58 2.54
C ILE A 366 -9.51 10.90 3.31
N GLU A 367 -9.28 10.88 4.64
CA GLU A 367 -9.21 12.08 5.48
C GLU A 367 -8.22 13.13 4.94
N ARG A 368 -7.01 12.68 4.56
CA ARG A 368 -5.97 13.55 4.01
C ARG A 368 -6.36 14.21 2.70
N ASN A 369 -7.14 13.54 1.86
CA ASN A 369 -7.52 14.00 0.53
C ASN A 369 -8.86 14.77 0.52
N LEU A 370 -9.71 14.59 1.53
CA LEU A 370 -10.92 15.39 1.74
C LEU A 370 -10.57 16.70 2.45
N ARG A 371 -10.27 17.75 1.69
CA ARG A 371 -9.94 19.07 2.27
C ARG A 371 -11.20 19.93 2.47
N PRO A 372 -11.24 20.77 3.52
CA PRO A 372 -12.38 21.66 3.79
C PRO A 372 -12.35 22.86 2.84
N ARG A 373 -12.94 22.79 1.65
CA ARG A 373 -13.07 23.94 0.75
C ARG A 373 -14.49 24.25 0.28
N GLU A 374 -15.39 23.29 0.37
CA GLU A 374 -16.81 23.45 -0.01
C GLU A 374 -17.77 22.77 0.97
N ILE A 375 -17.25 22.06 1.98
CA ILE A 375 -18.01 21.43 3.05
C ILE A 375 -17.72 22.22 4.33
N THR A 376 -18.71 22.50 5.14
CA THR A 376 -18.49 23.12 6.45
C THR A 376 -17.61 22.21 7.31
N ILE A 377 -16.90 22.79 8.30
CA ILE A 377 -16.07 22.00 9.21
C ILE A 377 -16.92 20.93 9.90
N GLU A 378 -18.13 21.26 10.31
CA GLU A 378 -19.09 20.37 10.97
C GLU A 378 -19.55 19.22 10.05
N GLU A 379 -19.81 19.48 8.78
CA GLU A 379 -20.15 18.43 7.81
C GLU A 379 -18.97 17.49 7.59
N ARG A 380 -17.75 18.02 7.43
CA ARG A 380 -16.54 17.22 7.28
C ARG A 380 -16.29 16.33 8.49
N GLU A 381 -16.41 16.86 9.69
CA GLU A 381 -16.26 16.08 10.93
C GLU A 381 -17.30 14.97 11.02
N ARG A 382 -18.56 15.25 10.74
CA ARG A 382 -19.64 14.25 10.71
C ARG A 382 -19.31 13.11 9.72
N GLU A 383 -18.89 13.44 8.51
CA GLU A 383 -18.54 12.46 7.48
C GLU A 383 -17.32 11.59 7.87
N LEU A 384 -16.30 12.22 8.47
CA LEU A 384 -15.12 11.50 8.96
C LEU A 384 -15.46 10.58 10.13
N HIS A 385 -16.39 10.98 11.01
CA HIS A 385 -16.87 10.11 12.10
C HIS A 385 -17.67 8.92 11.55
N ALA A 386 -18.58 9.14 10.60
CA ALA A 386 -19.30 8.06 9.95
C ALA A 386 -18.37 7.07 9.25
N LEU A 387 -17.31 7.57 8.58
CA LEU A 387 -16.28 6.73 8.00
C LEU A 387 -15.47 5.97 9.07
N ALA A 388 -15.20 6.61 10.22
CA ALA A 388 -14.50 5.97 11.33
C ALA A 388 -15.31 4.80 11.93
N ASP A 389 -16.62 4.95 12.03
CA ASP A 389 -17.52 3.87 12.50
C ASP A 389 -17.52 2.68 11.52
N ILE A 390 -17.58 2.94 10.22
CA ILE A 390 -17.50 1.88 9.20
C ILE A 390 -16.13 1.19 9.21
N ARG A 391 -15.04 1.95 9.34
CA ARG A 391 -13.69 1.40 9.51
C ARG A 391 -13.64 0.46 10.71
N ASN A 392 -14.17 0.88 11.86
CA ASN A 392 -14.20 0.06 13.08
C ASN A 392 -15.02 -1.23 12.85
N GLU A 393 -16.19 -1.12 12.21
CA GLU A 393 -17.01 -2.28 11.85
C GLU A 393 -16.24 -3.27 10.97
N ILE A 394 -15.48 -2.78 9.98
CA ILE A 394 -14.64 -3.60 9.11
C ILE A 394 -13.56 -4.30 9.91
N ASP A 395 -12.76 -3.57 10.70
CA ASP A 395 -11.66 -4.13 11.49
C ASP A 395 -12.16 -5.21 12.46
N TYR A 396 -13.23 -4.95 13.19
CA TYR A 396 -13.78 -5.92 14.15
C TYR A 396 -14.39 -7.16 13.49
N LYS A 397 -15.16 -7.00 12.42
CA LYS A 397 -15.74 -8.13 11.70
C LYS A 397 -14.67 -9.00 11.06
N MET A 398 -13.67 -8.38 10.43
CA MET A 398 -12.55 -9.11 9.82
C MET A 398 -11.69 -9.83 10.86
N GLU A 399 -11.43 -9.21 12.01
CA GLU A 399 -10.74 -9.85 13.12
C GLU A 399 -11.53 -11.06 13.66
N SER A 400 -12.86 -10.95 13.79
CA SER A 400 -13.71 -12.07 14.21
C SER A 400 -13.60 -13.25 13.25
N ILE A 401 -13.74 -12.99 11.95
CA ILE A 401 -13.66 -14.02 10.90
C ILE A 401 -12.30 -14.72 10.90
N ILE A 402 -11.19 -13.98 11.00
CA ILE A 402 -9.86 -14.58 10.99
C ILE A 402 -9.58 -15.40 12.26
N ARG A 403 -10.08 -14.97 13.44
CA ARG A 403 -9.98 -15.71 14.70
C ARG A 403 -10.70 -17.05 14.62
N GLU A 404 -11.93 -17.06 14.14
CA GLU A 404 -12.70 -18.31 13.94
C GLU A 404 -11.97 -19.25 12.98
N THR A 405 -11.41 -18.71 11.92
CA THR A 405 -10.65 -19.47 10.93
C THR A 405 -9.40 -20.10 11.55
N ARG A 406 -8.60 -19.32 12.29
CA ARG A 406 -7.39 -19.80 12.99
C ARG A 406 -7.71 -20.86 14.03
N GLN A 407 -8.82 -20.74 14.77
CA GLN A 407 -9.28 -21.75 15.75
C GLN A 407 -9.68 -23.07 15.09
N ARG A 408 -10.40 -23.04 13.97
CA ARG A 408 -10.78 -24.24 13.21
C ARG A 408 -9.56 -24.99 12.67
N ASP A 409 -8.55 -24.28 12.19
CA ASP A 409 -7.31 -24.89 11.69
C ASP A 409 -6.51 -25.55 12.80
N ASN A 410 -6.41 -24.93 13.97
CA ASN A 410 -5.73 -25.50 15.13
C ASN A 410 -6.44 -26.78 15.62
N LYS A 411 -7.78 -26.82 15.64
CA LYS A 411 -8.54 -28.03 15.97
C LYS A 411 -8.29 -29.16 14.95
N LYS A 412 -8.25 -28.84 13.64
CA LYS A 412 -7.95 -29.82 12.59
C LYS A 412 -6.51 -30.35 12.68
N ALA A 413 -5.54 -29.54 13.06
CA ALA A 413 -4.15 -29.95 13.26
C ALA A 413 -4.00 -30.90 14.46
N LEU A 414 -4.69 -30.64 15.57
CA LEU A 414 -4.72 -31.50 16.77
C LEU A 414 -5.35 -32.88 16.49
N ILE A 415 -6.37 -32.95 15.65
CA ILE A 415 -7.04 -34.21 15.26
C ILE A 415 -6.17 -35.05 14.32
N LYS A 416 -5.29 -34.41 13.53
CA LYS A 416 -4.39 -35.08 12.58
C LYS A 416 -3.05 -35.52 13.17
N SER A 417 -2.69 -35.11 14.38
CA SER A 417 -1.51 -35.63 15.07
C SER A 417 -1.82 -37.03 15.57
N PRO A 418 -1.20 -38.12 15.04
CA PRO A 418 -1.40 -39.44 15.56
C PRO A 418 -0.85 -39.46 16.99
N THR A 419 -1.68 -39.83 17.97
CA THR A 419 -1.22 -40.24 19.29
C THR A 419 -0.16 -41.31 19.11
N LYS A 420 1.10 -40.94 19.26
CA LYS A 420 2.17 -41.93 19.44
C LYS A 420 1.86 -42.65 20.74
N LYS A 421 1.30 -43.86 20.61
CA LYS A 421 1.38 -44.88 21.65
C LYS A 421 2.75 -45.56 21.56
#